data_4979cbcf295f32cecff3bb59c50fc16c
#
_entry.id   4979cbcf295f32cecff3bb59c50fc16c
#
_cell.length_a   1.000
_cell.length_b   1.000
_cell.length_c   1.000
_cell.angle_alpha   90.00
_cell.angle_beta   90.00
_cell.angle_gamma   90.00
#
_symmetry.space_group_name_H-M   'P 1'
#
loop_
_entity.id
_entity.type
_entity.pdbx_description
1 polymer ?
#
loop_
_entity_poly.entity_id
_entity_poly.type
_entity_poly.pdbx_seq_one_letter_code
_entity_poly.pdbx_strand_id
1 'polypeptide(L)'
;MAMIHSAGAVLYTVIDGERRYVLVREKNGSYGLPKGHVEPGETLAQTALREVWEETGVTATLHADQPAMVDEYPIAGGDVKRVSWFVAQFADQTPNADRTQVLGVLVLPIDAALKTLTYGSTREILRRVDRALGAA
;
A
#
# COMPACT_ATOMS: atom_id res chain seq x y z
N MET A 1 8.24 -11.02 -23.23
CA MET A 1 7.97 -10.07 -22.14
C MET A 1 6.61 -10.38 -21.53
N ALA A 2 6.54 -10.53 -20.23
CA ALA A 2 5.28 -10.74 -19.52
C ALA A 2 4.94 -9.53 -18.68
N MET A 3 3.63 -9.31 -18.48
CA MET A 3 3.12 -8.33 -17.53
C MET A 3 2.81 -9.04 -16.21
N ILE A 4 3.47 -8.61 -15.13
CA ILE A 4 3.24 -9.16 -13.80
C ILE A 4 2.40 -8.17 -13.01
N HIS A 5 1.20 -8.61 -12.61
CA HIS A 5 0.24 -7.76 -11.93
C HIS A 5 0.34 -7.89 -10.41
N SER A 6 0.38 -6.74 -9.75
CA SER A 6 0.25 -6.61 -8.31
C SER A 6 -0.81 -5.57 -7.98
N ALA A 7 -1.34 -5.61 -6.79
CA ALA A 7 -2.22 -4.58 -6.28
C ALA A 7 -1.91 -4.33 -4.81
N GLY A 8 -2.16 -3.12 -4.38
CA GLY A 8 -1.95 -2.71 -3.01
C GLY A 8 -2.75 -1.48 -2.67
N ALA A 9 -2.48 -0.94 -1.50
CA ALA A 9 -3.26 0.19 -1.00
C ALA A 9 -2.39 1.24 -0.32
N VAL A 10 -2.77 2.49 -0.55
CA VAL A 10 -2.42 3.59 0.35
C VAL A 10 -3.42 3.51 1.48
N LEU A 11 -2.99 2.93 2.58
CA LEU A 11 -3.83 2.61 3.74
C LEU A 11 -3.66 3.67 4.81
N TYR A 12 -4.77 4.23 5.28
CA TYR A 12 -4.70 5.24 6.32
C TYR A 12 -5.80 5.10 7.38
N THR A 13 -5.55 5.73 8.49
CA THR A 13 -6.53 5.95 9.56
C THR A 13 -6.41 7.39 10.04
N VAL A 14 -7.40 7.86 10.80
CA VAL A 14 -7.36 9.19 11.41
C VAL A 14 -7.32 9.01 12.92
N ILE A 15 -6.31 9.58 13.57
CA ILE A 15 -6.12 9.54 15.01
C ILE A 15 -6.02 10.99 15.50
N ASP A 16 -6.91 11.38 16.39
CA ASP A 16 -6.96 12.75 16.97
C ASP A 16 -6.97 13.82 15.87
N GLY A 17 -7.75 13.58 14.80
CA GLY A 17 -7.88 14.53 13.70
C GLY A 17 -6.70 14.51 12.70
N GLU A 18 -5.71 13.67 12.92
CA GLU A 18 -4.55 13.56 12.04
C GLU A 18 -4.61 12.28 11.21
N ARG A 19 -4.43 12.42 9.89
CA ARG A 19 -4.33 11.27 9.00
C ARG A 19 -2.96 10.63 9.14
N ARG A 20 -2.93 9.32 9.37
CA ARG A 20 -1.72 8.53 9.47
C ARG A 20 -1.75 7.38 8.48
N TYR A 21 -0.61 7.15 7.85
CA TYR A 21 -0.45 6.14 6.81
C TYR A 21 0.29 4.93 7.34
N VAL A 22 -0.13 3.76 6.86
CA VAL A 22 0.48 2.49 7.24
C VAL A 22 1.55 2.12 6.22
N LEU A 23 2.79 1.98 6.69
CA LEU A 23 3.92 1.51 5.92
C LEU A 23 4.31 0.12 6.41
N VAL A 24 4.88 -0.68 5.51
CA VAL A 24 5.45 -1.97 5.86
C VAL A 24 6.95 -1.96 5.61
N ARG A 25 7.70 -2.66 6.46
CA ARG A 25 9.10 -2.96 6.21
C ARG A 25 9.17 -4.31 5.53
N GLU A 26 9.60 -4.32 4.28
CA GLU A 26 9.70 -5.53 3.48
C GLU A 26 10.90 -6.37 3.90
N LYS A 27 10.92 -7.65 3.51
CA LYS A 27 11.96 -8.60 3.93
C LYS A 27 13.35 -8.19 3.48
N ASN A 28 13.48 -7.42 2.40
CA ASN A 28 14.75 -6.86 1.96
C ASN A 28 15.19 -5.63 2.77
N GLY A 29 14.39 -5.21 3.76
CA GLY A 29 14.66 -4.06 4.61
C GLY A 29 14.12 -2.73 4.10
N SER A 30 13.60 -2.66 2.87
CA SER A 30 13.01 -1.45 2.34
C SER A 30 11.65 -1.16 2.97
N TYR A 31 11.24 0.11 2.96
CA TYR A 31 9.93 0.53 3.45
C TYR A 31 9.04 0.86 2.26
N GLY A 32 7.84 0.29 2.26
CA GLY A 32 6.87 0.44 1.20
C GLY A 32 5.44 0.50 1.72
N LEU A 33 4.51 0.45 0.79
CA LEU A 33 3.08 0.35 1.07
C LEU A 33 2.66 -1.11 0.89
N PRO A 34 1.62 -1.59 1.62
CA PRO A 34 1.19 -2.98 1.50
C PRO A 34 0.71 -3.30 0.08
N LYS A 35 1.26 -4.36 -0.49
CA LYS A 35 0.94 -4.83 -1.83
C LYS A 35 1.39 -6.27 -2.04
N GLY A 36 0.89 -6.90 -3.09
CA GLY A 36 1.36 -8.21 -3.50
C GLY A 36 0.76 -8.65 -4.84
N HIS A 37 1.12 -9.84 -5.26
CA HIS A 37 0.72 -10.39 -6.55
C HIS A 37 -0.76 -10.76 -6.58
N VAL A 38 -1.39 -10.51 -7.72
CA VAL A 38 -2.76 -10.93 -7.98
C VAL A 38 -2.79 -12.46 -8.09
N GLU A 39 -3.68 -13.09 -7.32
CA GLU A 39 -3.90 -14.52 -7.39
C GLU A 39 -4.99 -14.87 -8.40
N PRO A 40 -4.98 -16.11 -8.95
CA PRO A 40 -5.99 -16.53 -9.91
C PRO A 40 -7.42 -16.32 -9.36
N GLY A 41 -8.27 -15.70 -10.19
CA GLY A 41 -9.65 -15.42 -9.82
C GLY A 41 -9.90 -14.18 -8.98
N GLU A 42 -8.83 -13.50 -8.53
CA GLU A 42 -8.99 -12.25 -7.79
C GLU A 42 -9.16 -11.05 -8.71
N THR A 43 -10.00 -10.10 -8.29
CA THR A 43 -9.95 -8.75 -8.83
C THR A 43 -8.78 -7.99 -8.21
N LEU A 44 -8.38 -6.87 -8.81
CA LEU A 44 -7.34 -6.01 -8.24
C LEU A 44 -7.74 -5.52 -6.85
N ALA A 45 -9.00 -5.14 -6.66
CA ALA A 45 -9.51 -4.69 -5.36
C ALA A 45 -9.41 -5.80 -4.30
N GLN A 46 -9.77 -7.02 -4.65
CA GLN A 46 -9.66 -8.17 -3.75
C GLN A 46 -8.21 -8.44 -3.36
N THR A 47 -7.29 -8.35 -4.32
CA THR A 47 -5.86 -8.51 -4.06
C THR A 47 -5.36 -7.45 -3.07
N ALA A 48 -5.71 -6.18 -3.30
CA ALA A 48 -5.30 -5.09 -2.42
C ALA A 48 -5.78 -5.31 -0.98
N LEU A 49 -7.05 -5.68 -0.79
CA LEU A 49 -7.61 -5.93 0.53
C LEU A 49 -6.99 -7.15 1.20
N ARG A 50 -6.73 -8.21 0.45
CA ARG A 50 -6.08 -9.42 0.98
C ARG A 50 -4.65 -9.12 1.42
N GLU A 51 -3.88 -8.42 0.60
CA GLU A 51 -2.48 -8.08 0.94
C GLU A 51 -2.40 -7.15 2.16
N VAL A 52 -3.30 -6.18 2.27
CA VAL A 52 -3.40 -5.35 3.48
C VAL A 52 -3.61 -6.22 4.71
N TRP A 53 -4.55 -7.15 4.64
CA TRP A 53 -4.85 -8.03 5.75
C TRP A 53 -3.68 -8.97 6.08
N GLU A 54 -3.07 -9.58 5.07
CA GLU A 54 -1.95 -10.49 5.27
C GLU A 54 -0.73 -9.79 5.89
N GLU A 55 -0.43 -8.57 5.46
CA GLU A 55 0.77 -7.86 5.90
C GLU A 55 0.57 -7.09 7.21
N THR A 56 -0.64 -6.59 7.47
CA THR A 56 -0.91 -5.67 8.59
C THR A 56 -1.98 -6.15 9.56
N GLY A 57 -2.73 -7.20 9.23
CA GLY A 57 -3.85 -7.67 10.03
C GLY A 57 -5.10 -6.78 9.98
N VAL A 58 -5.08 -5.75 9.16
CA VAL A 58 -6.18 -4.79 9.09
C VAL A 58 -7.23 -5.21 8.07
N THR A 59 -8.50 -5.13 8.46
CA THR A 59 -9.64 -5.22 7.56
C THR A 59 -10.00 -3.82 7.12
N ALA A 60 -9.61 -3.47 5.89
CA ALA A 60 -9.75 -2.12 5.36
C ALA A 60 -10.99 -1.99 4.48
N THR A 61 -11.43 -0.75 4.31
CA THR A 61 -12.52 -0.37 3.38
C THR A 61 -11.93 0.46 2.25
N LEU A 62 -12.18 0.06 1.02
CA LEU A 62 -11.74 0.83 -0.15
C LEU A 62 -12.61 2.08 -0.32
N HIS A 63 -11.99 3.18 -0.79
CA HIS A 63 -12.70 4.39 -1.16
C HIS A 63 -13.48 4.22 -2.46
N ALA A 64 -12.94 3.41 -3.39
CA ALA A 64 -13.55 3.14 -4.70
C ALA A 64 -13.11 1.77 -5.19
N ASP A 65 -13.89 1.18 -6.10
CA ASP A 65 -13.57 -0.12 -6.70
C ASP A 65 -12.46 -0.02 -7.75
N GLN A 66 -12.21 1.18 -8.29
CA GLN A 66 -11.17 1.43 -9.27
C GLN A 66 -9.88 1.82 -8.58
N PRO A 67 -8.71 1.39 -9.10
CA PRO A 67 -7.46 1.85 -8.54
C PRO A 67 -7.30 3.35 -8.73
N ALA A 68 -6.80 4.03 -7.70
CA ALA A 68 -6.53 5.46 -7.77
C ALA A 68 -5.37 5.76 -8.69
N MET A 69 -4.38 4.84 -8.75
CA MET A 69 -3.16 5.03 -9.53
C MET A 69 -2.60 3.68 -10.00
N VAL A 70 -1.88 3.73 -11.12
CA VAL A 70 -1.15 2.59 -11.66
C VAL A 70 0.30 3.00 -11.85
N ASP A 71 1.21 2.15 -11.40
CA ASP A 71 2.65 2.31 -11.59
C ASP A 71 3.19 1.11 -12.36
N GLU A 72 4.03 1.37 -13.37
CA GLU A 72 4.64 0.30 -14.16
C GLU A 72 6.16 0.51 -14.19
N TYR A 73 6.90 -0.58 -14.08
CA TYR A 73 8.36 -0.52 -14.18
C TYR A 73 8.92 -1.85 -14.68
N PRO A 74 10.06 -1.78 -15.41
CA PRO A 74 10.73 -2.99 -15.84
C PRO A 74 11.39 -3.71 -14.66
N ILE A 75 11.41 -5.03 -14.75
CA ILE A 75 12.12 -5.89 -13.80
C ILE A 75 13.09 -6.80 -14.57
N ALA A 76 13.91 -7.56 -13.83
CA ALA A 76 14.87 -8.48 -14.41
C ALA A 76 14.19 -9.48 -15.36
N GLY A 77 14.86 -9.84 -16.44
CA GLY A 77 14.36 -10.78 -17.42
C GLY A 77 13.48 -10.19 -18.51
N GLY A 78 13.34 -8.87 -18.57
CA GLY A 78 12.58 -8.16 -19.60
C GLY A 78 11.08 -8.08 -19.35
N ASP A 79 10.60 -8.55 -18.21
CA ASP A 79 9.20 -8.43 -17.82
C ASP A 79 8.90 -7.03 -17.29
N VAL A 80 7.62 -6.69 -17.26
CA VAL A 80 7.13 -5.42 -16.72
C VAL A 80 6.21 -5.72 -15.55
N LYS A 81 6.42 -5.04 -14.44
CA LYS A 81 5.55 -5.11 -13.28
C LYS A 81 4.58 -3.93 -13.28
N ARG A 82 3.30 -4.24 -13.16
CA ARG A 82 2.25 -3.23 -13.00
C ARG A 82 1.66 -3.36 -11.61
N VAL A 83 1.69 -2.29 -10.85
CA VAL A 83 1.07 -2.21 -9.53
C VAL A 83 -0.11 -1.26 -9.58
N SER A 84 -1.28 -1.76 -9.20
CA SER A 84 -2.50 -0.95 -9.08
C SER A 84 -2.69 -0.58 -7.62
N TRP A 85 -2.75 0.73 -7.34
CA TRP A 85 -2.83 1.28 -5.99
C TRP A 85 -4.23 1.79 -5.71
N PHE A 86 -4.85 1.24 -4.68
CA PHE A 86 -6.14 1.69 -4.16
C PHE A 86 -5.92 2.60 -2.97
N VAL A 87 -6.95 3.38 -2.62
CA VAL A 87 -7.00 4.13 -1.37
C VAL A 87 -7.91 3.38 -0.41
N ALA A 88 -7.44 3.10 0.78
CA ALA A 88 -8.17 2.34 1.77
C ALA A 88 -8.04 2.96 3.16
N GLN A 89 -9.08 2.78 3.96
CA GLN A 89 -9.11 3.31 5.32
C GLN A 89 -9.56 2.27 6.33
N PHE A 90 -9.25 2.51 7.58
CA PHE A 90 -9.72 1.70 8.69
C PHE A 90 -9.88 2.56 9.95
N ALA A 91 -10.62 2.02 10.91
CA ALA A 91 -10.80 2.62 12.23
C ALA A 91 -10.83 1.53 13.28
N ASP A 92 -10.46 1.88 14.51
CA ASP A 92 -10.57 1.00 15.68
C ASP A 92 -9.86 -0.34 15.54
N GLN A 93 -8.76 -0.34 14.81
CA GLN A 93 -7.89 -1.51 14.63
C GLN A 93 -6.45 -1.08 14.84
N THR A 94 -5.64 -1.98 15.38
CA THR A 94 -4.21 -1.75 15.53
C THR A 94 -3.45 -2.60 14.52
N PRO A 95 -2.78 -1.99 13.53
CA PRO A 95 -1.95 -2.73 12.59
C PRO A 95 -0.87 -3.52 13.31
N ASN A 96 -0.64 -4.74 12.87
CA ASN A 96 0.35 -5.63 13.46
C ASN A 96 0.98 -6.49 12.36
N ALA A 97 2.29 -6.46 12.27
CA ALA A 97 3.02 -7.18 11.23
C ALA A 97 2.85 -8.70 11.38
N ASP A 98 2.49 -9.36 10.27
CA ASP A 98 2.71 -10.79 10.15
C ASP A 98 4.15 -10.99 9.70
N ARG A 99 4.99 -11.51 10.60
CA ARG A 99 6.43 -11.67 10.38
C ARG A 99 6.77 -12.69 9.29
N THR A 100 5.81 -13.49 8.84
CA THR A 100 5.99 -14.36 7.67
C THR A 100 5.88 -13.57 6.37
N GLN A 101 5.27 -12.40 6.41
CA GLN A 101 5.02 -11.55 5.25
C GLN A 101 5.97 -10.34 5.20
N VAL A 102 6.12 -9.64 6.32
CA VAL A 102 6.90 -8.39 6.41
C VAL A 102 7.66 -8.35 7.73
N LEU A 103 8.70 -7.51 7.80
CA LEU A 103 9.51 -7.37 9.01
C LEU A 103 8.86 -6.47 10.06
N GLY A 104 8.01 -5.56 9.66
CA GLY A 104 7.38 -4.62 10.57
C GLY A 104 6.32 -3.75 9.90
N VAL A 105 5.57 -3.03 10.73
CA VAL A 105 4.53 -2.09 10.30
C VAL A 105 4.74 -0.79 11.05
N LEU A 106 4.61 0.33 10.34
CA LEU A 106 4.67 1.68 10.91
C LEU A 106 3.38 2.43 10.58
N VAL A 107 2.94 3.27 11.50
CA VAL A 107 1.77 4.13 11.30
C VAL A 107 2.24 5.57 11.51
N LEU A 108 2.34 6.33 10.43
CA LEU A 108 3.06 7.60 10.40
C LEU A 108 2.24 8.72 9.75
N PRO A 109 2.34 9.96 10.27
CA PRO A 109 1.80 11.11 9.56
C PRO A 109 2.55 11.33 8.24
N ILE A 110 1.97 12.14 7.35
CA ILE A 110 2.44 12.27 5.97
C ILE A 110 3.93 12.60 5.86
N ASP A 111 4.43 13.57 6.61
CA ASP A 111 5.85 13.98 6.47
C ASP A 111 6.81 12.86 6.89
N ALA A 112 6.52 12.17 7.98
CA ALA A 112 7.33 11.05 8.44
C ALA A 112 7.23 9.87 7.48
N ALA A 113 6.04 9.60 6.95
CA ALA A 113 5.84 8.54 5.96
C ALA A 113 6.65 8.79 4.69
N LEU A 114 6.64 10.02 4.16
CA LEU A 114 7.42 10.38 2.97
C LEU A 114 8.92 10.24 3.21
N LYS A 115 9.41 10.57 4.40
CA LYS A 115 10.83 10.42 4.74
C LYS A 115 11.23 8.95 4.89
N THR A 116 10.30 8.09 5.28
CA THR A 116 10.58 6.69 5.57
C THR A 116 10.52 5.82 4.33
N LEU A 117 9.61 6.10 3.39
CA LEU A 117 9.49 5.31 2.15
C LEU A 117 10.81 5.29 1.39
N THR A 118 11.22 4.09 0.96
CA THR A 118 12.52 3.88 0.30
C THR A 118 12.53 4.41 -1.13
N TYR A 119 11.44 4.21 -1.88
CA TYR A 119 11.43 4.48 -3.32
C TYR A 119 10.67 5.74 -3.68
N GLY A 120 11.22 6.50 -4.65
CA GLY A 120 10.63 7.75 -5.12
C GLY A 120 9.25 7.57 -5.74
N SER A 121 9.01 6.45 -6.44
CA SER A 121 7.70 6.17 -7.03
C SER A 121 6.61 6.02 -5.98
N THR A 122 6.87 5.31 -4.89
CA THR A 122 5.92 5.16 -3.79
C THR A 122 5.69 6.47 -3.04
N ARG A 123 6.73 7.28 -2.86
CA ARG A 123 6.57 8.62 -2.29
C ARG A 123 5.64 9.50 -3.12
N GLU A 124 5.80 9.46 -4.45
CA GLU A 124 4.95 10.24 -5.34
C GLU A 124 3.49 9.77 -5.28
N ILE A 125 3.26 8.47 -5.24
CA ILE A 125 1.92 7.90 -5.09
C ILE A 125 1.28 8.39 -3.78
N LEU A 126 2.02 8.32 -2.69
CA LEU A 126 1.53 8.79 -1.39
C LEU A 126 1.22 10.28 -1.39
N ARG A 127 2.09 11.12 -1.99
CA ARG A 127 1.84 12.55 -2.10
C ARG A 127 0.55 12.86 -2.85
N ARG A 128 0.33 12.19 -3.98
CA ARG A 128 -0.86 12.41 -4.80
C ARG A 128 -2.12 11.99 -4.08
N VAL A 129 -2.10 10.85 -3.39
CA VAL A 129 -3.24 10.39 -2.60
C VAL A 129 -3.53 11.36 -1.44
N ASP A 130 -2.50 11.75 -0.70
CA ASP A 130 -2.67 12.67 0.42
C ASP A 130 -3.26 14.01 -0.03
N ARG A 131 -2.78 14.54 -1.15
CA ARG A 131 -3.31 15.77 -1.74
C ARG A 131 -4.77 15.61 -2.16
N ALA A 132 -5.10 14.48 -2.79
CA ALA A 132 -6.47 14.20 -3.25
C ALA A 132 -7.45 14.04 -2.08
N LEU A 133 -6.99 13.48 -0.97
CA LEU A 133 -7.81 13.34 0.24
C LEU A 133 -8.04 14.69 0.95
N GLY A 134 -7.13 15.65 0.76
CA GLY A 134 -7.27 16.96 1.37
C GLY A 134 -6.98 16.97 2.86
N ALA A 135 -7.50 17.95 3.57
CA ALA A 135 -7.35 18.04 5.03
C ALA A 135 -8.09 16.89 5.74
N ALA A 136 -7.50 16.41 6.81
CA ALA A 136 -8.10 15.33 7.59
C ALA A 136 -9.29 15.82 8.44
#